data_6bc47f53da41bbed39c72de6ce0290e1
#
_entry.id   6bc47f53da41bbed39c72de6ce0290e1
#
_cell.length_a   1.000
_cell.length_b   1.000
_cell.length_c   1.000
_cell.angle_alpha   90.00
_cell.angle_beta   90.00
_cell.angle_gamma   90.00
#
_symmetry.space_group_name_H-M   'P 1'
#
loop_
_entity.id
_entity.type
_entity.pdbx_description
1 polymer ?
#
loop_
_entity_poly.entity_id
_entity_poly.type
_entity_poly.pdbx_seq_one_letter_code
_entity_poly.pdbx_strand_id
1 'polypeptide(L)'
;LRVLRRKLHPLTFLAVALVFVTFLFFIQWEVGIQSQQDDPWLKEMAVKRDTVFGMVMGAVNNLRDAVPKMQIKAPVRQQGEAGRASCLPGHYSAAELRPALERPSQNPFSPGAAGKPFHTDSLSPEEKNEKDRGEKKHCFNVYASDRISLSRDLGADTRPPECVAQTFKRCPPLPTTSVIIVFHNEAWSTLLRTVYSVLHTSPAILLKEIILVDDASVDDVLKDELDEYLKRLGIVRVVRQRERKGLITARLLGASVATGDTLTFLDAHCECFHGWLEPLLARIAENYTAVVSPDITTIDLNTFEFIKPSPFGQNHNRGNFDWALSFGWESLPDHEKQRRKDETYPIRTPAFAGGLFSISKGYFYHIGSYDEEMEIWGGENIEMSFRVWQCGGQLEIIPCSIVGHVFRTKSPHTFPKGTQVIARNQVRLAEVWMDEYKELFYRRNQQAAQIAKDGAFGDISKRTDLRERLQCKNFSWYLNNVYPEVFMPDLNPVHFGSVKNVGRDSCLDAGESNEGGKPLIMYPCHGLGGNQYFEYSTRHEIRHNIQKELCLHGSDAAVSLEDCQYKGRNTFVGAEQKWGLKDNQLLHLIGWNLCLSARHEHPSLTHCNPSDKYQHWTFI
;
A
#
# COMPACT_ATOMS: atom_id res chain seq x y z
N LEU A 1 10.72 -29.76 25.68
CA LEU A 1 10.56 -30.16 27.09
C LEU A 1 11.91 -30.18 27.84
N ARG A 2 13.01 -30.76 27.30
CA ARG A 2 14.34 -30.77 27.95
C ARG A 2 14.99 -29.39 28.14
N VAL A 3 14.70 -28.43 27.31
CA VAL A 3 15.23 -27.04 27.39
C VAL A 3 14.46 -26.21 28.42
N LEU A 4 13.16 -26.42 28.54
CA LEU A 4 12.30 -25.74 29.51
C LEU A 4 12.58 -26.18 30.97
N ARG A 5 13.00 -27.43 31.18
CA ARG A 5 13.32 -27.99 32.49
C ARG A 5 14.52 -27.32 33.21
N ARG A 6 15.37 -26.60 32.45
CA ARG A 6 16.59 -25.95 33.02
C ARG A 6 16.39 -24.48 33.41
N LYS A 7 15.24 -23.87 33.11
CA LYS A 7 15.01 -22.43 33.36
C LYS A 7 13.79 -22.07 34.21
N LEU A 8 12.96 -23.05 34.62
CA LEU A 8 11.77 -22.82 35.40
C LEU A 8 11.87 -23.55 36.76
N HIS A 9 11.37 -22.89 37.82
CA HIS A 9 11.25 -23.52 39.14
C HIS A 9 10.39 -24.79 39.04
N PRO A 10 10.69 -25.90 39.75
CA PRO A 10 9.99 -27.18 39.58
C PRO A 10 8.46 -27.09 39.73
N LEU A 11 7.96 -26.22 40.60
CA LEU A 11 6.53 -25.98 40.82
C LEU A 11 5.85 -25.33 39.62
N THR A 12 6.52 -24.39 38.91
CA THR A 12 5.98 -23.76 37.71
C THR A 12 5.95 -24.72 36.51
N PHE A 13 6.93 -25.63 36.45
CA PHE A 13 6.92 -26.67 35.42
C PHE A 13 5.79 -27.67 35.60
N LEU A 14 5.51 -28.04 36.85
CA LEU A 14 4.42 -28.95 37.19
C LEU A 14 3.06 -28.34 36.88
N ALA A 15 2.86 -27.06 37.18
CA ALA A 15 1.63 -26.32 36.87
C ALA A 15 1.37 -26.21 35.35
N VAL A 16 2.40 -25.88 34.56
CA VAL A 16 2.30 -25.82 33.09
C VAL A 16 2.04 -27.21 32.49
N ALA A 17 2.67 -28.26 33.04
CA ALA A 17 2.43 -29.63 32.57
C ALA A 17 1.00 -30.08 32.92
N LEU A 18 0.45 -29.73 34.07
CA LEU A 18 -0.93 -30.05 34.46
C LEU A 18 -1.96 -29.35 33.59
N VAL A 19 -1.75 -28.07 33.26
CA VAL A 19 -2.60 -27.30 32.35
C VAL A 19 -2.56 -27.91 30.92
N PHE A 20 -1.41 -28.35 30.46
CA PHE A 20 -1.28 -28.97 29.14
C PHE A 20 -1.97 -30.35 29.06
N VAL A 21 -1.88 -31.14 30.11
CA VAL A 21 -2.55 -32.46 30.20
C VAL A 21 -4.08 -32.29 30.28
N THR A 22 -4.56 -31.35 31.07
CA THR A 22 -6.00 -31.04 31.13
C THR A 22 -6.53 -30.50 29.82
N PHE A 23 -5.77 -29.68 29.11
CA PHE A 23 -6.13 -29.16 27.78
C PHE A 23 -6.24 -30.29 26.72
N LEU A 24 -5.30 -31.23 26.72
CA LEU A 24 -5.36 -32.41 25.84
C LEU A 24 -6.54 -33.33 26.17
N PHE A 25 -6.88 -33.47 27.46
CA PHE A 25 -8.05 -34.25 27.87
C PHE A 25 -9.35 -33.59 27.41
N PHE A 26 -9.43 -32.25 27.45
CA PHE A 26 -10.58 -31.48 26.94
C PHE A 26 -10.75 -31.60 25.44
N ILE A 27 -9.67 -31.57 24.64
CA ILE A 27 -9.74 -31.75 23.18
C ILE A 27 -10.23 -33.16 22.83
N GLN A 28 -9.77 -34.20 23.51
CA GLN A 28 -10.24 -35.57 23.29
C GLN A 28 -11.71 -35.76 23.69
N TRP A 29 -12.20 -35.01 24.68
CA TRP A 29 -13.59 -35.04 25.11
C TRP A 29 -14.53 -34.34 24.11
N GLU A 30 -14.14 -33.19 23.55
CA GLU A 30 -14.95 -32.49 22.52
C GLU A 30 -15.15 -33.33 21.27
N VAL A 31 -14.17 -34.09 20.85
CA VAL A 31 -14.27 -35.00 19.68
C VAL A 31 -15.27 -36.16 19.93
N GLY A 32 -15.48 -36.52 21.22
CA GLY A 32 -16.41 -37.61 21.61
C GLY A 32 -17.88 -37.17 21.76
N ILE A 33 -18.15 -35.88 21.96
CA ILE A 33 -19.52 -35.37 22.30
C ILE A 33 -20.34 -34.95 21.09
N GLN A 34 -19.74 -34.77 19.92
CA GLN A 34 -20.48 -34.35 18.71
C GLN A 34 -21.53 -35.34 18.17
N SER A 35 -21.70 -36.48 18.84
CA SER A 35 -22.63 -37.53 18.37
C SER A 35 -23.91 -37.72 19.21
N GLN A 36 -24.12 -37.01 20.34
CA GLN A 36 -25.38 -37.17 21.14
C GLN A 36 -25.81 -35.86 21.79
N GLN A 37 -26.76 -35.16 21.19
CA GLN A 37 -27.13 -33.77 21.55
C GLN A 37 -28.30 -33.59 22.55
N ASP A 38 -28.95 -34.64 23.10
CA ASP A 38 -30.22 -34.55 23.86
C ASP A 38 -30.24 -35.11 25.29
N ASP A 39 -29.11 -35.34 25.95
CA ASP A 39 -29.07 -35.86 27.32
C ASP A 39 -29.04 -34.74 28.38
N PRO A 40 -30.02 -34.68 29.33
CA PRO A 40 -30.06 -33.66 30.41
C PRO A 40 -28.82 -33.66 31.31
N TRP A 41 -28.15 -34.79 31.50
CA TRP A 41 -26.92 -34.93 32.28
C TRP A 41 -25.74 -34.20 31.64
N LEU A 42 -25.68 -34.15 30.31
CA LEU A 42 -24.67 -33.43 29.56
C LEU A 42 -24.81 -31.90 29.67
N LYS A 43 -26.03 -31.39 29.84
CA LYS A 43 -26.28 -29.96 30.08
C LYS A 43 -25.77 -29.49 31.45
N GLU A 44 -25.93 -30.31 32.50
CA GLU A 44 -25.42 -30.02 33.85
C GLU A 44 -23.87 -30.04 33.87
N MET A 45 -23.26 -30.94 33.11
CA MET A 45 -21.81 -31.02 32.98
C MET A 45 -21.24 -29.85 32.18
N ALA A 46 -21.95 -29.31 31.19
CA ALA A 46 -21.54 -28.13 30.44
C ALA A 46 -21.47 -26.88 31.33
N VAL A 47 -22.44 -26.68 32.22
CA VAL A 47 -22.44 -25.56 33.20
C VAL A 47 -21.28 -25.69 34.20
N LYS A 48 -20.98 -26.90 34.67
CA LYS A 48 -19.79 -27.13 35.53
C LYS A 48 -18.48 -26.92 34.81
N ARG A 49 -18.43 -27.25 33.49
CA ARG A 49 -17.28 -27.00 32.60
C ARG A 49 -16.96 -25.50 32.52
N ASP A 50 -17.97 -24.68 32.23
CA ASP A 50 -17.79 -23.23 32.05
C ASP A 50 -17.35 -22.54 33.37
N THR A 51 -17.79 -23.06 34.51
CA THR A 51 -17.35 -22.60 35.82
C THR A 51 -15.87 -22.95 36.06
N VAL A 52 -15.44 -24.17 35.73
CA VAL A 52 -14.05 -24.62 35.87
C VAL A 52 -13.15 -23.89 34.88
N PHE A 53 -13.60 -23.67 33.63
CA PHE A 53 -12.87 -22.89 32.64
C PHE A 53 -12.68 -21.45 33.10
N GLY A 54 -13.72 -20.81 33.64
CA GLY A 54 -13.64 -19.47 34.22
C GLY A 54 -12.62 -19.39 35.39
N MET A 55 -12.57 -20.39 36.27
CA MET A 55 -11.59 -20.46 37.36
C MET A 55 -10.14 -20.66 36.86
N VAL A 56 -9.96 -21.50 35.84
CA VAL A 56 -8.64 -21.75 35.22
C VAL A 56 -8.16 -20.50 34.48
N MET A 57 -9.00 -19.82 33.74
CA MET A 57 -8.66 -18.57 33.04
C MET A 57 -8.39 -17.43 34.02
N GLY A 58 -9.12 -17.35 35.16
CA GLY A 58 -8.84 -16.42 36.23
C GLY A 58 -7.48 -16.70 36.91
N ALA A 59 -7.11 -17.95 37.12
CA ALA A 59 -5.81 -18.33 37.62
C ALA A 59 -4.66 -18.06 36.65
N VAL A 60 -4.90 -18.27 35.35
CA VAL A 60 -3.93 -17.94 34.27
C VAL A 60 -3.71 -16.43 34.15
N ASN A 61 -4.77 -15.63 34.28
CA ASN A 61 -4.65 -14.17 34.27
C ASN A 61 -3.93 -13.66 35.53
N ASN A 62 -4.21 -14.19 36.70
CA ASN A 62 -3.49 -13.86 37.93
C ASN A 62 -2.01 -14.27 37.88
N LEU A 63 -1.66 -15.38 37.22
CA LEU A 63 -0.28 -15.78 36.95
C LEU A 63 0.40 -14.88 35.91
N ARG A 64 -0.35 -14.34 34.96
CA ARG A 64 0.15 -13.38 33.96
C ARG A 64 0.51 -12.03 34.60
N ASP A 65 -0.25 -11.62 35.62
CA ASP A 65 0.00 -10.38 36.37
C ASP A 65 1.06 -10.55 37.46
N ALA A 66 1.30 -11.78 37.94
CA ALA A 66 2.32 -12.11 38.93
C ALA A 66 3.72 -12.39 38.33
N VAL A 67 3.81 -12.56 37.00
CA VAL A 67 5.12 -12.59 36.31
C VAL A 67 5.66 -11.17 36.28
N PRO A 68 6.82 -10.87 36.90
CA PRO A 68 7.42 -9.56 36.75
C PRO A 68 7.51 -9.26 35.26
N LYS A 69 6.96 -8.12 34.83
CA LYS A 69 7.16 -7.61 33.49
C LYS A 69 8.67 -7.55 33.27
N MET A 70 9.25 -8.62 32.74
CA MET A 70 10.57 -8.56 32.17
C MET A 70 10.41 -7.54 31.04
N GLN A 71 10.77 -6.30 31.36
CA GLN A 71 11.08 -5.32 30.33
C GLN A 71 12.18 -5.97 29.52
N ILE A 72 11.80 -6.55 28.39
CA ILE A 72 12.72 -6.73 27.29
C ILE A 72 13.02 -5.29 26.87
N LYS A 73 14.00 -4.69 27.53
CA LYS A 73 14.71 -3.57 26.96
C LYS A 73 15.26 -4.14 25.67
N ALA A 74 14.57 -3.88 24.56
CA ALA A 74 15.21 -3.95 23.27
C ALA A 74 16.52 -3.19 23.45
N PRO A 75 17.68 -3.76 23.09
CA PRO A 75 18.91 -3.03 23.17
C PRO A 75 18.75 -1.84 22.21
N VAL A 76 18.41 -0.68 22.77
CA VAL A 76 18.77 0.58 22.17
C VAL A 76 20.28 0.48 22.13
N ARG A 77 20.84 0.16 20.99
CA ARG A 77 22.23 0.44 20.70
C ARG A 77 22.34 1.96 20.75
N GLN A 78 22.52 2.47 21.97
CA GLN A 78 23.18 3.75 22.11
C GLN A 78 24.44 3.62 21.28
N GLN A 79 24.65 4.57 20.39
CA GLN A 79 25.95 4.85 19.81
C GLN A 79 26.87 5.32 20.93
N GLY A 80 27.27 4.40 21.80
CA GLY A 80 28.28 4.51 22.81
C GLY A 80 29.28 3.43 22.51
N GLU A 81 30.42 3.79 21.95
CA GLU A 81 31.74 3.15 22.00
C GLU A 81 31.78 1.67 22.47
N ALA A 82 31.06 0.78 21.76
CA ALA A 82 31.30 -0.64 21.83
C ALA A 82 32.02 -1.05 20.56
N GLY A 83 33.34 -1.21 20.68
CA GLY A 83 34.23 -1.87 19.73
C GLY A 83 33.94 -1.56 18.27
N ARG A 84 34.61 -0.56 17.68
CA ARG A 84 34.80 -0.49 16.22
C ARG A 84 35.42 -1.82 15.81
N ALA A 85 34.59 -2.80 15.44
CA ALA A 85 35.02 -3.85 14.57
C ALA A 85 35.65 -3.09 13.37
N SER A 86 36.94 -3.25 13.15
CA SER A 86 37.67 -2.55 12.10
C SER A 86 37.04 -2.96 10.76
N CYS A 87 36.07 -2.15 10.28
CA CYS A 87 35.53 -2.42 8.95
C CYS A 87 36.66 -2.11 7.95
N LEU A 88 36.82 -3.00 6.98
CA LEU A 88 37.84 -2.87 5.95
C LEU A 88 37.57 -1.61 5.13
N PRO A 89 38.55 -0.68 5.01
CA PRO A 89 38.37 0.49 4.16
C PRO A 89 38.29 0.10 2.68
N GLY A 90 37.73 0.99 1.86
CA GLY A 90 37.62 0.77 0.41
C GLY A 90 36.18 0.50 -0.04
N HIS A 91 36.06 0.02 -1.27
CA HIS A 91 34.78 -0.25 -1.93
C HIS A 91 34.68 -1.74 -2.27
N TYR A 92 33.45 -2.22 -2.38
CA TYR A 92 33.18 -3.55 -2.92
C TYR A 92 33.64 -3.63 -4.38
N SER A 93 34.30 -4.72 -4.75
CA SER A 93 34.67 -5.01 -6.12
C SER A 93 33.52 -5.68 -6.88
N ALA A 94 33.53 -5.61 -8.20
CA ALA A 94 32.56 -6.32 -9.05
C ALA A 94 32.59 -7.84 -8.82
N ALA A 95 33.75 -8.41 -8.46
CA ALA A 95 33.86 -9.84 -8.15
C ALA A 95 33.14 -10.22 -6.85
N GLU A 96 33.06 -9.34 -5.86
CA GLU A 96 32.32 -9.55 -4.62
C GLU A 96 30.83 -9.35 -4.82
N LEU A 97 30.42 -8.45 -5.72
CA LEU A 97 29.04 -8.16 -6.05
C LEU A 97 28.50 -9.06 -7.18
N ARG A 98 29.06 -10.27 -7.34
CA ARG A 98 28.49 -11.25 -8.28
C ARG A 98 27.09 -11.69 -7.85
N PRO A 99 26.19 -11.92 -8.83
CA PRO A 99 24.83 -12.37 -8.54
C PRO A 99 24.78 -13.70 -7.79
N ALA A 100 23.71 -13.92 -7.03
CA ALA A 100 23.48 -15.15 -6.29
C ALA A 100 23.33 -16.37 -7.21
N LEU A 101 22.86 -16.15 -8.43
CA LEU A 101 22.76 -17.17 -9.48
C LEU A 101 23.20 -16.56 -10.82
N GLU A 102 24.19 -17.19 -11.44
CA GLU A 102 24.61 -16.78 -12.78
C GLU A 102 23.48 -17.04 -13.78
N ARG A 103 23.29 -16.08 -14.69
CA ARG A 103 22.24 -16.19 -15.70
C ARG A 103 22.70 -17.11 -16.82
N PRO A 104 21.86 -18.07 -17.27
CA PRO A 104 22.17 -18.90 -18.42
C PRO A 104 22.23 -18.06 -19.70
N SER A 105 23.03 -18.49 -20.68
CA SER A 105 23.10 -17.85 -21.99
C SER A 105 21.71 -17.75 -22.61
N GLN A 106 21.39 -16.57 -23.17
CA GLN A 106 20.09 -16.28 -23.76
C GLN A 106 20.14 -16.27 -25.28
N ASN A 107 19.11 -16.84 -25.91
CA ASN A 107 18.90 -16.62 -27.34
C ASN A 107 18.32 -15.21 -27.56
N PRO A 108 19.01 -14.31 -28.29
CA PRO A 108 18.53 -12.93 -28.50
C PRO A 108 17.23 -12.81 -29.30
N PHE A 109 16.78 -13.92 -29.91
CA PHE A 109 15.53 -14.00 -30.68
C PHE A 109 14.39 -14.68 -29.90
N SER A 110 14.62 -15.06 -28.64
CA SER A 110 13.57 -15.63 -27.79
C SER A 110 12.49 -14.58 -27.48
N PRO A 111 11.23 -15.01 -27.26
CA PRO A 111 10.17 -14.13 -26.79
C PRO A 111 10.61 -13.30 -25.58
N GLY A 112 10.38 -12.00 -25.63
CA GLY A 112 10.70 -11.08 -24.54
C GLY A 112 12.20 -10.87 -24.27
N ALA A 113 13.11 -11.39 -25.12
CA ALA A 113 14.54 -11.21 -24.99
C ALA A 113 14.93 -9.74 -24.91
N ALA A 114 15.89 -9.41 -24.03
CA ALA A 114 16.32 -8.05 -23.76
C ALA A 114 15.18 -7.10 -23.32
N GLY A 115 14.13 -7.65 -22.70
CA GLY A 115 12.98 -6.85 -22.24
C GLY A 115 12.03 -6.40 -23.35
N LYS A 116 12.21 -6.88 -24.59
CA LYS A 116 11.37 -6.50 -25.73
C LYS A 116 9.94 -7.01 -25.60
N PRO A 117 8.96 -6.35 -26.26
CA PRO A 117 7.59 -6.81 -26.26
C PRO A 117 7.43 -8.16 -26.97
N PHE A 118 6.52 -8.98 -26.48
CA PHE A 118 6.04 -10.19 -27.16
C PHE A 118 4.62 -9.95 -27.68
N HIS A 119 4.48 -9.82 -28.99
CA HIS A 119 3.20 -9.53 -29.64
C HIS A 119 2.36 -10.81 -29.83
N THR A 120 1.06 -10.69 -29.61
CA THR A 120 0.07 -11.77 -29.70
C THR A 120 -1.02 -11.47 -30.74
N ASP A 121 -0.64 -10.79 -31.84
CA ASP A 121 -1.59 -10.28 -32.85
C ASP A 121 -2.12 -11.37 -33.79
N SER A 122 -1.42 -12.51 -33.92
CA SER A 122 -1.74 -13.59 -34.86
C SER A 122 -1.82 -14.92 -34.11
N LEU A 123 -2.86 -15.10 -33.30
CA LEU A 123 -3.12 -16.31 -32.53
C LEU A 123 -4.13 -17.22 -33.22
N SER A 124 -3.95 -18.53 -33.13
CA SER A 124 -4.98 -19.50 -33.47
C SER A 124 -6.17 -19.37 -32.53
N PRO A 125 -7.34 -19.92 -32.86
CA PRO A 125 -8.51 -19.91 -31.97
C PRO A 125 -8.22 -20.53 -30.59
N GLU A 126 -7.40 -21.58 -30.54
CA GLU A 126 -7.01 -22.27 -29.32
C GLU A 126 -6.10 -21.37 -28.45
N GLU A 127 -5.10 -20.75 -29.06
CA GLU A 127 -4.18 -19.83 -28.40
C GLU A 127 -4.91 -18.57 -27.89
N LYS A 128 -5.86 -18.05 -28.68
CA LYS A 128 -6.71 -16.95 -28.23
C LYS A 128 -7.55 -17.33 -27.02
N ASN A 129 -8.12 -18.51 -27.01
CA ASN A 129 -8.89 -19.02 -25.86
C ASN A 129 -7.99 -19.23 -24.61
N GLU A 130 -6.75 -19.68 -24.79
CA GLU A 130 -5.75 -19.77 -23.72
C GLU A 130 -5.43 -18.38 -23.14
N LYS A 131 -5.16 -17.40 -24.02
CA LYS A 131 -4.91 -16.00 -23.64
C LYS A 131 -6.08 -15.42 -22.87
N ASP A 132 -7.30 -15.52 -23.40
CA ASP A 132 -8.52 -14.96 -22.80
C ASP A 132 -8.80 -15.57 -21.41
N ARG A 133 -8.54 -16.88 -21.21
CA ARG A 133 -8.65 -17.54 -19.91
C ARG A 133 -7.61 -17.00 -18.91
N GLY A 134 -6.36 -16.83 -19.34
CA GLY A 134 -5.29 -16.27 -18.53
C GLY A 134 -5.59 -14.83 -18.11
N GLU A 135 -6.01 -13.98 -19.05
CA GLU A 135 -6.37 -12.59 -18.77
C GLU A 135 -7.56 -12.48 -17.82
N LYS A 136 -8.58 -13.31 -17.99
CA LYS A 136 -9.74 -13.34 -17.10
C LYS A 136 -9.34 -13.71 -15.66
N LYS A 137 -8.38 -14.64 -15.50
CA LYS A 137 -7.95 -15.13 -14.18
C LYS A 137 -6.98 -14.18 -13.49
N HIS A 138 -6.02 -13.60 -14.20
CA HIS A 138 -4.90 -12.87 -13.63
C HIS A 138 -4.88 -11.38 -13.96
N CYS A 139 -5.77 -10.89 -14.85
CA CYS A 139 -5.88 -9.50 -15.31
C CYS A 139 -4.61 -8.99 -16.03
N PHE A 140 -3.86 -9.90 -16.67
CA PHE A 140 -2.77 -9.61 -17.61
C PHE A 140 -2.57 -10.80 -18.56
N ASN A 141 -1.80 -10.60 -19.62
CA ASN A 141 -1.55 -11.61 -20.66
C ASN A 141 -0.63 -12.75 -20.18
N VAL A 142 -1.19 -13.76 -19.50
CA VAL A 142 -0.45 -14.94 -19.04
C VAL A 142 0.12 -15.74 -20.22
N TYR A 143 -0.59 -15.78 -21.35
CA TYR A 143 -0.12 -16.45 -22.58
C TYR A 143 1.26 -15.91 -23.02
N ALA A 144 1.43 -14.60 -23.01
CA ALA A 144 2.72 -13.97 -23.28
C ALA A 144 3.76 -14.30 -22.20
N SER A 145 3.36 -14.18 -20.94
CA SER A 145 4.24 -14.47 -19.78
C SER A 145 4.80 -15.89 -19.83
N ASP A 146 3.99 -16.90 -20.13
CA ASP A 146 4.39 -18.31 -20.14
C ASP A 146 5.37 -18.66 -21.27
N ARG A 147 5.39 -17.85 -22.34
CA ARG A 147 6.30 -18.01 -23.48
C ARG A 147 7.61 -17.25 -23.33
N ILE A 148 7.71 -16.37 -22.37
CA ILE A 148 8.91 -15.62 -22.01
C ILE A 148 9.72 -16.41 -20.99
N SER A 149 11.04 -16.50 -21.18
CA SER A 149 11.94 -17.21 -20.27
C SER A 149 11.82 -16.73 -18.83
N LEU A 150 11.79 -17.65 -17.87
CA LEU A 150 11.83 -17.33 -16.44
C LEU A 150 13.12 -16.58 -16.04
N SER A 151 14.22 -16.85 -16.75
CA SER A 151 15.54 -16.25 -16.53
C SER A 151 15.88 -15.18 -17.59
N ARG A 152 14.86 -14.54 -18.22
CA ARG A 152 15.13 -13.60 -19.29
C ARG A 152 16.12 -12.51 -18.86
N ASP A 153 16.99 -12.14 -19.80
CA ASP A 153 17.84 -10.98 -19.66
C ASP A 153 17.06 -9.72 -20.11
N LEU A 154 17.19 -8.65 -19.37
CA LEU A 154 16.60 -7.37 -19.74
C LEU A 154 17.50 -6.54 -20.67
N GLY A 155 18.65 -7.09 -21.09
CA GLY A 155 19.59 -6.47 -22.01
C GLY A 155 20.60 -5.55 -21.31
N ALA A 156 21.19 -4.62 -22.04
CA ALA A 156 22.21 -3.72 -21.51
C ALA A 156 21.67 -2.84 -20.37
N ASP A 157 22.56 -2.50 -19.43
CA ASP A 157 22.27 -1.51 -18.40
C ASP A 157 22.16 -0.12 -19.03
N THR A 158 20.95 0.42 -19.03
CA THR A 158 20.60 1.72 -19.62
C THR A 158 20.32 2.78 -18.54
N ARG A 159 20.72 2.52 -17.29
CA ARG A 159 20.64 3.55 -16.23
C ARG A 159 21.57 4.73 -16.56
N PRO A 160 21.30 5.91 -15.98
CA PRO A 160 22.20 7.06 -16.10
C PRO A 160 23.65 6.68 -15.74
N PRO A 161 24.66 7.29 -16.41
CA PRO A 161 26.07 6.96 -16.22
C PRO A 161 26.51 7.00 -14.75
N GLU A 162 26.00 7.95 -13.96
CA GLU A 162 26.29 8.09 -12.53
C GLU A 162 25.82 6.87 -11.73
N CYS A 163 24.67 6.30 -12.09
CA CYS A 163 24.14 5.09 -11.47
C CYS A 163 24.97 3.85 -11.82
N VAL A 164 25.39 3.74 -13.09
CA VAL A 164 26.26 2.63 -13.55
C VAL A 164 27.64 2.69 -12.92
N ALA A 165 28.19 3.89 -12.76
CA ALA A 165 29.50 4.12 -12.16
C ALA A 165 29.50 4.12 -10.62
N GLN A 166 28.34 3.96 -9.99
CA GLN A 166 28.21 4.01 -8.54
C GLN A 166 29.03 2.90 -7.87
N THR A 167 29.80 3.27 -6.86
CA THR A 167 30.60 2.35 -6.06
C THR A 167 30.14 2.36 -4.60
N PHE A 168 30.17 1.21 -3.95
CA PHE A 168 29.64 1.05 -2.60
C PHE A 168 30.78 0.86 -1.60
N LYS A 169 30.76 1.66 -0.52
CA LYS A 169 31.76 1.60 0.55
C LYS A 169 31.58 0.33 1.38
N ARG A 170 32.69 -0.24 1.84
CA ARG A 170 32.67 -1.36 2.80
C ARG A 170 32.48 -0.90 4.25
N CYS A 171 32.57 0.39 4.52
CA CYS A 171 32.46 0.96 5.84
C CYS A 171 31.52 2.17 5.85
N PRO A 172 30.33 2.08 6.48
CA PRO A 172 29.75 0.86 7.08
C PRO A 172 29.49 -0.22 6.03
N PRO A 173 29.53 -1.52 6.40
CA PRO A 173 29.24 -2.60 5.47
C PRO A 173 27.78 -2.56 5.04
N LEU A 174 27.52 -2.96 3.80
CA LEU A 174 26.15 -3.13 3.33
C LEU A 174 25.45 -4.23 4.13
N PRO A 175 24.22 -4.02 4.61
CA PRO A 175 23.48 -5.03 5.33
C PRO A 175 23.01 -6.15 4.39
N THR A 176 22.85 -7.36 4.93
CA THR A 176 22.17 -8.43 4.20
C THR A 176 20.68 -8.22 4.17
N THR A 177 20.00 -8.78 3.15
CA THR A 177 18.54 -8.69 3.03
C THR A 177 17.87 -10.04 2.89
N SER A 178 16.67 -10.16 3.51
CA SER A 178 15.66 -11.17 3.16
C SER A 178 14.67 -10.53 2.19
N VAL A 179 14.55 -11.07 0.97
CA VAL A 179 13.54 -10.63 0.00
C VAL A 179 12.24 -11.40 0.26
N ILE A 180 11.16 -10.68 0.54
CA ILE A 180 9.84 -11.22 0.89
C ILE A 180 8.88 -10.94 -0.26
N ILE A 181 8.34 -12.00 -0.85
CA ILE A 181 7.41 -11.95 -1.98
C ILE A 181 6.10 -12.59 -1.55
N VAL A 182 5.03 -11.80 -1.45
CA VAL A 182 3.69 -12.31 -1.11
C VAL A 182 2.93 -12.64 -2.38
N PHE A 183 2.24 -13.77 -2.39
CA PHE A 183 1.39 -14.17 -3.51
C PHE A 183 0.10 -14.84 -3.06
N HIS A 184 -0.94 -14.74 -3.89
CA HIS A 184 -2.20 -15.46 -3.79
C HIS A 184 -2.71 -15.76 -5.19
N ASN A 185 -2.77 -17.04 -5.57
CA ASN A 185 -3.18 -17.48 -6.91
C ASN A 185 -2.46 -16.73 -8.05
N GLU A 186 -1.15 -16.46 -7.89
CA GLU A 186 -0.36 -15.76 -8.92
C GLU A 186 -0.04 -16.71 -10.08
N ALA A 187 0.15 -16.16 -11.28
CA ALA A 187 0.58 -16.96 -12.42
C ALA A 187 1.99 -17.51 -12.19
N TRP A 188 2.17 -18.80 -12.48
CA TRP A 188 3.42 -19.53 -12.28
C TRP A 188 4.64 -18.83 -12.90
N SER A 189 4.50 -18.41 -14.16
CA SER A 189 5.62 -17.80 -14.88
C SER A 189 6.01 -16.43 -14.32
N THR A 190 5.06 -15.61 -13.88
CA THR A 190 5.35 -14.30 -13.29
C THR A 190 5.98 -14.45 -11.91
N LEU A 191 5.44 -15.32 -11.04
CA LEU A 191 6.00 -15.60 -9.72
C LEU A 191 7.46 -16.07 -9.82
N LEU A 192 7.71 -17.08 -10.64
CA LEU A 192 9.07 -17.61 -10.80
C LEU A 192 10.01 -16.63 -11.50
N ARG A 193 9.53 -15.84 -12.47
CA ARG A 193 10.36 -14.81 -13.10
C ARG A 193 10.75 -13.73 -12.09
N THR A 194 9.87 -13.37 -11.16
CA THR A 194 10.22 -12.47 -10.04
C THR A 194 11.35 -13.08 -9.22
N VAL A 195 11.26 -14.37 -8.83
CA VAL A 195 12.32 -15.07 -8.07
C VAL A 195 13.63 -15.08 -8.84
N TYR A 196 13.61 -15.50 -10.12
CA TYR A 196 14.82 -15.57 -10.93
C TYR A 196 15.43 -14.18 -11.19
N SER A 197 14.61 -13.15 -11.39
CA SER A 197 15.13 -11.81 -11.56
C SER A 197 15.91 -11.33 -10.32
N VAL A 198 15.42 -11.62 -9.12
CA VAL A 198 16.14 -11.35 -7.86
C VAL A 198 17.45 -12.12 -7.80
N LEU A 199 17.43 -13.44 -8.08
CA LEU A 199 18.64 -14.29 -8.03
C LEU A 199 19.72 -13.84 -9.01
N HIS A 200 19.33 -13.40 -10.21
CA HIS A 200 20.25 -13.03 -11.29
C HIS A 200 20.79 -11.60 -11.20
N THR A 201 20.20 -10.74 -10.36
CA THR A 201 20.58 -9.32 -10.29
C THR A 201 20.98 -8.87 -8.88
N SER A 202 20.89 -9.76 -7.88
CA SER A 202 21.25 -9.44 -6.50
C SER A 202 22.58 -10.10 -6.12
N PRO A 203 23.54 -9.36 -5.53
CA PRO A 203 24.80 -9.92 -5.08
C PRO A 203 24.64 -11.03 -4.04
N ALA A 204 25.33 -12.16 -4.24
CA ALA A 204 25.28 -13.30 -3.33
C ALA A 204 25.60 -12.96 -1.87
N ILE A 205 26.53 -12.02 -1.65
CA ILE A 205 26.93 -11.60 -0.30
C ILE A 205 25.88 -10.75 0.42
N LEU A 206 24.93 -10.16 -0.33
CA LEU A 206 23.88 -9.27 0.19
C LEU A 206 22.53 -9.99 0.28
N LEU A 207 22.26 -10.95 -0.61
CA LEU A 207 21.01 -11.71 -0.64
C LEU A 207 21.05 -12.89 0.34
N LYS A 208 20.43 -12.73 1.50
CA LYS A 208 20.40 -13.77 2.54
C LYS A 208 19.48 -14.92 2.18
N GLU A 209 18.28 -14.62 1.70
CA GLU A 209 17.23 -15.58 1.33
C GLU A 209 16.11 -14.88 0.55
N ILE A 210 15.31 -15.68 -0.15
CA ILE A 210 14.01 -15.26 -0.71
C ILE A 210 12.92 -16.05 0.01
N ILE A 211 11.95 -15.34 0.57
CA ILE A 211 10.80 -15.93 1.29
C ILE A 211 9.55 -15.66 0.47
N LEU A 212 9.02 -16.71 -0.13
CA LEU A 212 7.70 -16.70 -0.77
C LEU A 212 6.65 -16.90 0.30
N VAL A 213 5.70 -15.98 0.41
CA VAL A 213 4.61 -16.08 1.39
C VAL A 213 3.30 -16.31 0.65
N ASP A 214 2.76 -17.50 0.77
CA ASP A 214 1.50 -17.90 0.18
C ASP A 214 0.32 -17.52 1.09
N ASP A 215 -0.49 -16.58 0.64
CA ASP A 215 -1.74 -16.18 1.31
C ASP A 215 -2.89 -17.14 0.94
N ALA A 216 -2.70 -18.42 1.25
CA ALA A 216 -3.68 -19.49 1.04
C ALA A 216 -4.15 -19.62 -0.41
N SER A 217 -3.21 -19.77 -1.37
CA SER A 217 -3.54 -20.06 -2.76
C SER A 217 -4.31 -21.37 -2.90
N VAL A 218 -5.27 -21.39 -3.82
CA VAL A 218 -6.09 -22.58 -4.14
C VAL A 218 -5.60 -23.33 -5.38
N ASP A 219 -4.75 -22.69 -6.20
CA ASP A 219 -4.19 -23.29 -7.41
C ASP A 219 -3.20 -24.40 -7.04
N ASP A 220 -3.43 -25.62 -7.52
CA ASP A 220 -2.64 -26.79 -7.14
C ASP A 220 -1.16 -26.70 -7.54
N VAL A 221 -0.86 -26.07 -8.68
CA VAL A 221 0.51 -25.84 -9.15
C VAL A 221 1.35 -24.98 -8.18
N LEU A 222 0.71 -24.16 -7.37
CA LEU A 222 1.36 -23.30 -6.37
C LEU A 222 1.57 -23.98 -5.01
N LYS A 223 1.25 -25.27 -4.89
CA LYS A 223 1.41 -26.09 -3.69
C LYS A 223 2.67 -26.96 -3.77
N ASP A 224 2.49 -28.27 -3.75
CA ASP A 224 3.60 -29.24 -3.71
C ASP A 224 4.53 -29.13 -4.93
N GLU A 225 3.99 -28.80 -6.10
CA GLU A 225 4.78 -28.62 -7.32
C GLU A 225 5.73 -27.42 -7.21
N LEU A 226 5.25 -26.31 -6.64
CA LEU A 226 6.10 -25.15 -6.37
C LEU A 226 7.17 -25.48 -5.33
N ASP A 227 6.82 -26.17 -4.24
CA ASP A 227 7.77 -26.56 -3.20
C ASP A 227 8.88 -27.45 -3.76
N GLU A 228 8.53 -28.45 -4.59
CA GLU A 228 9.50 -29.33 -5.25
C GLU A 228 10.40 -28.55 -6.23
N TYR A 229 9.80 -27.66 -7.02
CA TYR A 229 10.54 -26.82 -7.95
C TYR A 229 11.59 -25.96 -7.24
N LEU A 230 11.26 -25.37 -6.10
CA LEU A 230 12.11 -24.42 -5.39
C LEU A 230 13.23 -25.09 -4.57
N LYS A 231 13.13 -26.38 -4.23
CA LYS A 231 14.19 -27.12 -3.50
C LYS A 231 15.58 -26.97 -4.14
N ARG A 232 15.63 -26.88 -5.46
CA ARG A 232 16.88 -26.70 -6.23
C ARG A 232 17.53 -25.32 -6.08
N LEU A 233 16.79 -24.32 -5.61
CA LEU A 233 17.26 -22.94 -5.49
C LEU A 233 17.89 -22.61 -4.13
N GLY A 234 17.93 -23.53 -3.19
CA GLY A 234 18.66 -23.50 -1.92
C GLY A 234 18.34 -22.38 -0.95
N ILE A 235 18.36 -21.12 -1.40
CA ILE A 235 18.08 -19.92 -0.59
C ILE A 235 16.65 -19.42 -0.73
N VAL A 236 15.80 -20.13 -1.49
CA VAL A 236 14.38 -19.80 -1.68
C VAL A 236 13.53 -20.76 -0.88
N ARG A 237 12.61 -20.25 -0.10
CA ARG A 237 11.68 -21.07 0.70
C ARG A 237 10.27 -20.50 0.69
N VAL A 238 9.28 -21.36 0.89
CA VAL A 238 7.87 -21.00 0.98
C VAL A 238 7.41 -21.06 2.44
N VAL A 239 6.64 -20.07 2.86
CA VAL A 239 5.83 -20.10 4.08
C VAL A 239 4.37 -19.86 3.72
N ARG A 240 3.45 -20.58 4.36
CA ARG A 240 2.03 -20.58 3.95
C ARG A 240 1.11 -20.16 5.08
N GLN A 241 0.17 -19.29 4.78
CA GLN A 241 -0.97 -19.03 5.65
C GLN A 241 -1.99 -20.16 5.49
N ARG A 242 -2.61 -20.59 6.59
CA ARG A 242 -3.64 -21.65 6.57
C ARG A 242 -4.95 -21.18 5.93
N GLU A 243 -5.24 -19.90 6.05
CA GLU A 243 -6.41 -19.21 5.52
C GLU A 243 -6.01 -17.87 4.92
N ARG A 244 -6.81 -17.35 4.00
CA ARG A 244 -6.56 -16.07 3.36
C ARG A 244 -6.75 -14.93 4.36
N LYS A 245 -5.67 -14.21 4.68
CA LYS A 245 -5.64 -13.06 5.59
C LYS A 245 -5.20 -11.76 4.93
N GLY A 246 -4.72 -11.86 3.70
CA GLY A 246 -4.30 -10.72 2.89
C GLY A 246 -2.84 -10.33 3.03
N LEU A 247 -2.50 -9.29 2.28
CA LEU A 247 -1.14 -8.81 2.07
C LEU A 247 -0.43 -8.44 3.39
N ILE A 248 -1.11 -7.72 4.27
CA ILE A 248 -0.53 -7.16 5.50
C ILE A 248 -0.07 -8.29 6.41
N THR A 249 -0.96 -9.24 6.70
CA THR A 249 -0.65 -10.41 7.54
C THR A 249 0.43 -11.30 6.90
N ALA A 250 0.39 -11.47 5.57
CA ALA A 250 1.39 -12.25 4.86
C ALA A 250 2.78 -11.59 4.93
N ARG A 251 2.89 -10.27 4.79
CA ARG A 251 4.15 -9.54 4.98
C ARG A 251 4.68 -9.66 6.40
N LEU A 252 3.81 -9.56 7.41
CA LEU A 252 4.19 -9.79 8.81
C LEU A 252 4.72 -11.21 9.04
N LEU A 253 4.09 -12.22 8.45
CA LEU A 253 4.56 -13.61 8.51
C LEU A 253 5.96 -13.74 7.87
N GLY A 254 6.16 -13.20 6.67
CA GLY A 254 7.46 -13.18 6.00
C GLY A 254 8.53 -12.49 6.85
N ALA A 255 8.23 -11.30 7.40
CA ALA A 255 9.15 -10.56 8.26
C ALA A 255 9.51 -11.32 9.55
N SER A 256 8.56 -12.06 10.13
CA SER A 256 8.77 -12.82 11.38
C SER A 256 9.79 -13.95 11.24
N VAL A 257 9.89 -14.55 10.04
CA VAL A 257 10.80 -15.66 9.76
C VAL A 257 12.07 -15.21 9.03
N ALA A 258 12.14 -13.96 8.59
CA ALA A 258 13.30 -13.41 7.88
C ALA A 258 14.55 -13.36 8.76
N THR A 259 15.72 -13.66 8.18
CA THR A 259 17.01 -13.73 8.88
C THR A 259 18.02 -12.66 8.46
N GLY A 260 17.72 -11.90 7.40
CA GLY A 260 18.54 -10.76 6.94
C GLY A 260 18.49 -9.57 7.90
N ASP A 261 19.49 -8.69 7.78
CA ASP A 261 19.57 -7.44 8.55
C ASP A 261 18.51 -6.43 8.10
N THR A 262 18.11 -6.54 6.83
CA THR A 262 17.04 -5.75 6.21
C THR A 262 15.94 -6.66 5.66
N LEU A 263 14.76 -6.09 5.51
CA LEU A 263 13.60 -6.68 4.83
C LEU A 263 13.40 -5.94 3.52
N THR A 264 13.36 -6.67 2.41
CA THR A 264 13.01 -6.12 1.09
C THR A 264 11.74 -6.79 0.61
N PHE A 265 10.68 -6.00 0.45
CA PHE A 265 9.38 -6.48 -0.01
C PHE A 265 9.25 -6.25 -1.52
N LEU A 266 8.75 -7.24 -2.24
CA LEU A 266 8.40 -7.17 -3.65
C LEU A 266 7.05 -7.83 -3.87
N ASP A 267 6.32 -7.35 -4.88
CA ASP A 267 5.13 -8.03 -5.38
C ASP A 267 5.51 -9.22 -6.27
N ALA A 268 4.59 -10.16 -6.46
CA ALA A 268 4.86 -11.44 -7.13
C ALA A 268 4.94 -11.36 -8.67
N HIS A 269 4.90 -10.16 -9.24
CA HIS A 269 4.91 -9.88 -10.68
C HIS A 269 5.84 -8.72 -11.00
N CYS A 270 7.07 -8.81 -10.46
CA CYS A 270 8.15 -7.83 -10.64
C CYS A 270 9.32 -8.43 -11.39
N GLU A 271 10.15 -7.58 -12.01
CA GLU A 271 11.46 -7.94 -12.54
C GLU A 271 12.48 -6.88 -12.16
N CYS A 272 13.55 -7.31 -11.48
CA CYS A 272 14.62 -6.43 -11.02
C CYS A 272 15.60 -6.12 -12.15
N PHE A 273 15.95 -4.84 -12.32
CA PHE A 273 16.94 -4.40 -13.30
C PHE A 273 18.36 -4.48 -12.73
N HIS A 274 19.36 -4.17 -13.55
CA HIS A 274 20.78 -4.20 -13.15
C HIS A 274 21.05 -3.34 -11.91
N GLY A 275 21.81 -3.87 -10.95
CA GLY A 275 22.27 -3.14 -9.76
C GLY A 275 21.14 -2.49 -8.95
N TRP A 276 19.99 -3.14 -8.87
CA TRP A 276 18.81 -2.60 -8.18
C TRP A 276 18.93 -2.63 -6.65
N LEU A 277 19.64 -3.63 -6.09
CA LEU A 277 19.63 -3.90 -4.65
C LEU A 277 20.66 -3.04 -3.89
N GLU A 278 21.85 -2.88 -4.44
CA GLU A 278 22.99 -2.26 -3.76
C GLU A 278 22.70 -0.82 -3.36
N PRO A 279 22.08 0.05 -4.19
CA PRO A 279 21.78 1.43 -3.80
C PRO A 279 20.76 1.51 -2.66
N LEU A 280 19.78 0.58 -2.59
CA LEU A 280 18.81 0.49 -1.50
C LEU A 280 19.52 0.18 -0.17
N LEU A 281 20.36 -0.85 -0.18
CA LEU A 281 21.08 -1.27 1.02
C LEU A 281 22.15 -0.27 1.45
N ALA A 282 22.79 0.40 0.51
CA ALA A 282 23.74 1.48 0.79
C ALA A 282 23.04 2.64 1.52
N ARG A 283 21.87 3.03 1.08
CA ARG A 283 21.10 4.09 1.74
C ARG A 283 20.68 3.72 3.15
N ILE A 284 20.28 2.46 3.39
CA ILE A 284 19.98 1.96 4.75
C ILE A 284 21.24 1.88 5.62
N ALA A 285 22.39 1.52 5.06
CA ALA A 285 23.66 1.53 5.78
C ALA A 285 24.08 2.95 6.22
N GLU A 286 23.79 3.97 5.40
CA GLU A 286 24.03 5.39 5.73
C GLU A 286 23.04 5.93 6.76
N ASN A 287 21.78 5.57 6.63
CA ASN A 287 20.69 5.99 7.51
C ASN A 287 19.73 4.83 7.78
N TYR A 288 19.89 4.19 8.92
CA TYR A 288 19.11 2.99 9.27
C TYR A 288 17.61 3.26 9.46
N THR A 289 17.20 4.53 9.60
CA THR A 289 15.79 4.95 9.70
C THR A 289 15.17 5.28 8.34
N ALA A 290 15.95 5.15 7.25
CA ALA A 290 15.42 5.31 5.91
C ALA A 290 14.60 4.08 5.49
N VAL A 291 13.42 4.32 4.96
CA VAL A 291 12.60 3.36 4.23
C VAL A 291 12.70 3.71 2.76
N VAL A 292 13.25 2.80 1.97
CA VAL A 292 13.67 3.11 0.60
C VAL A 292 12.93 2.25 -0.41
N SER A 293 12.41 2.87 -1.45
CA SER A 293 11.76 2.21 -2.59
C SER A 293 12.64 2.29 -3.83
N PRO A 294 12.64 1.29 -4.72
CA PRO A 294 13.17 1.46 -6.05
C PRO A 294 12.33 2.47 -6.83
N ASP A 295 12.88 3.01 -7.91
CA ASP A 295 12.11 3.65 -8.97
C ASP A 295 11.38 2.56 -9.74
N ILE A 296 10.04 2.64 -9.76
CA ILE A 296 9.18 1.57 -10.27
C ILE A 296 8.86 1.87 -11.73
N THR A 297 9.38 1.05 -12.63
CA THR A 297 9.04 1.10 -14.05
C THR A 297 7.94 0.11 -14.40
N THR A 298 7.36 0.28 -15.59
CA THR A 298 6.27 -0.57 -16.07
C THR A 298 6.79 -1.80 -16.81
N ILE A 299 6.18 -2.95 -16.50
CA ILE A 299 6.12 -4.09 -17.41
C ILE A 299 4.74 -4.08 -18.05
N ASP A 300 4.68 -3.96 -19.38
CA ASP A 300 3.41 -3.87 -20.09
C ASP A 300 2.57 -5.15 -19.88
N LEU A 301 1.34 -4.99 -19.47
CA LEU A 301 0.46 -6.11 -19.10
C LEU A 301 0.01 -6.99 -20.27
N ASN A 302 0.13 -6.50 -21.52
CA ASN A 302 -0.27 -7.22 -22.72
C ASN A 302 0.91 -7.91 -23.44
N THR A 303 2.05 -7.21 -23.50
CA THR A 303 3.23 -7.64 -24.26
C THR A 303 4.40 -8.08 -23.40
N PHE A 304 4.35 -7.82 -22.09
CA PHE A 304 5.46 -8.02 -21.16
C PHE A 304 6.74 -7.24 -21.56
N GLU A 305 6.60 -6.16 -22.31
CA GLU A 305 7.70 -5.22 -22.53
C GLU A 305 8.15 -4.61 -21.21
N PHE A 306 9.45 -4.64 -20.96
CA PHE A 306 10.06 -3.95 -19.81
C PHE A 306 10.47 -2.55 -20.25
N ILE A 307 9.85 -1.52 -19.69
CA ILE A 307 10.19 -0.13 -19.98
C ILE A 307 11.49 0.22 -19.29
N LYS A 308 12.57 0.34 -20.07
CA LYS A 308 13.91 0.61 -19.55
C LYS A 308 14.10 2.07 -19.15
N PRO A 309 14.95 2.35 -18.14
CA PRO A 309 15.36 3.71 -17.83
C PRO A 309 16.12 4.34 -19.01
N SER A 310 16.06 5.66 -19.09
CA SER A 310 16.82 6.44 -20.06
C SER A 310 18.23 6.72 -19.55
N PRO A 311 19.28 6.55 -20.39
CA PRO A 311 20.66 6.90 -19.99
C PRO A 311 20.90 8.42 -19.87
N PHE A 312 19.94 9.23 -20.30
CA PHE A 312 19.99 10.69 -20.21
C PHE A 312 19.26 11.23 -18.97
N GLY A 313 18.91 10.35 -18.04
CA GLY A 313 18.03 10.66 -16.92
C GLY A 313 16.56 10.65 -17.35
N GLN A 314 15.69 10.85 -16.39
CA GLN A 314 14.23 10.85 -16.62
C GLN A 314 13.53 11.84 -15.68
N ASN A 315 12.32 12.23 -16.07
CA ASN A 315 11.45 12.96 -15.18
C ASN A 315 10.91 12.02 -14.12
N HIS A 316 11.47 12.08 -12.93
CA HIS A 316 11.00 11.29 -11.82
C HIS A 316 9.70 11.83 -11.25
N ASN A 317 8.90 10.91 -10.75
CA ASN A 317 7.73 11.20 -9.94
C ASN A 317 8.01 10.82 -8.47
N ARG A 318 7.28 11.43 -7.55
CA ARG A 318 7.21 11.00 -6.16
C ARG A 318 5.78 10.59 -5.82
N GLY A 319 5.62 9.77 -4.79
CA GLY A 319 4.31 9.37 -4.32
C GLY A 319 3.62 10.46 -3.50
N ASN A 320 2.32 10.59 -3.66
CA ASN A 320 1.48 11.49 -2.90
C ASN A 320 0.23 10.77 -2.37
N PHE A 321 -0.62 11.49 -1.70
CA PHE A 321 -1.97 11.05 -1.32
C PHE A 321 -2.98 12.17 -1.57
N ASP A 322 -4.23 11.80 -1.76
CA ASP A 322 -5.35 12.72 -1.77
C ASP A 322 -6.14 12.65 -0.44
N TRP A 323 -7.09 13.57 -0.27
CA TRP A 323 -7.90 13.63 0.94
C TRP A 323 -8.99 12.54 1.04
N ALA A 324 -9.09 11.66 0.06
CA ALA A 324 -9.82 10.40 0.14
C ALA A 324 -8.90 9.22 0.58
N LEU A 325 -7.64 9.51 0.92
CA LEU A 325 -6.58 8.55 1.30
C LEU A 325 -6.26 7.55 0.18
N SER A 326 -6.34 7.99 -1.07
CA SER A 326 -5.85 7.27 -2.23
C SER A 326 -4.40 7.65 -2.52
N PHE A 327 -3.59 6.67 -2.88
CA PHE A 327 -2.22 6.89 -3.32
C PHE A 327 -2.21 7.39 -4.77
N GLY A 328 -1.31 8.32 -5.08
CA GLY A 328 -1.07 8.82 -6.42
C GLY A 328 0.40 9.14 -6.69
N TRP A 329 0.69 9.53 -7.91
CA TRP A 329 2.00 9.99 -8.34
C TRP A 329 1.93 11.44 -8.77
N GLU A 330 2.97 12.22 -8.45
CA GLU A 330 3.12 13.61 -8.88
C GLU A 330 4.55 13.89 -9.34
N SER A 331 4.71 14.90 -10.18
CA SER A 331 6.04 15.38 -10.58
C SER A 331 6.78 16.00 -9.40
N LEU A 332 8.11 15.88 -9.41
CA LEU A 332 8.94 16.48 -8.34
C LEU A 332 8.74 17.98 -8.28
N PRO A 333 8.54 18.57 -7.09
CA PRO A 333 8.52 20.01 -6.90
C PRO A 333 9.94 20.60 -7.09
N ASP A 334 10.01 21.89 -7.39
CA ASP A 334 11.28 22.55 -7.75
C ASP A 334 12.31 22.49 -6.63
N HIS A 335 11.91 22.59 -5.37
CA HIS A 335 12.84 22.51 -4.24
C HIS A 335 13.48 21.10 -4.14
N GLU A 336 12.75 20.04 -4.47
CA GLU A 336 13.27 18.68 -4.47
C GLU A 336 14.19 18.43 -5.67
N LYS A 337 13.87 18.97 -6.85
CA LYS A 337 14.76 18.96 -8.01
C LYS A 337 16.07 19.68 -7.70
N GLN A 338 16.02 20.87 -7.08
CA GLN A 338 17.20 21.65 -6.72
C GLN A 338 18.05 21.01 -5.62
N ARG A 339 17.45 20.24 -4.72
CA ARG A 339 18.17 19.52 -3.65
C ARG A 339 19.05 18.40 -4.21
N ARG A 340 18.62 17.75 -5.28
CA ARG A 340 19.35 16.65 -5.93
C ARG A 340 20.45 17.22 -6.84
N LYS A 341 21.65 16.65 -6.75
CA LYS A 341 22.80 17.06 -7.58
C LYS A 341 22.90 16.24 -8.87
N ASP A 342 22.54 14.96 -8.79
CA ASP A 342 22.56 13.98 -9.87
C ASP A 342 21.58 12.83 -9.58
N GLU A 343 21.57 11.82 -10.42
CA GLU A 343 20.65 10.69 -10.32
C GLU A 343 20.94 9.74 -9.15
N THR A 344 22.08 9.84 -8.48
CA THR A 344 22.39 9.03 -7.30
C THR A 344 21.70 9.54 -6.04
N TYR A 345 21.17 10.78 -6.05
CA TYR A 345 20.53 11.38 -4.88
C TYR A 345 19.12 10.83 -4.67
N PRO A 346 18.80 10.34 -3.45
CA PRO A 346 17.44 9.88 -3.12
C PRO A 346 16.40 10.98 -3.31
N ILE A 347 15.20 10.59 -3.73
CA ILE A 347 14.02 11.46 -3.83
C ILE A 347 13.21 11.29 -2.55
N ARG A 348 12.97 12.38 -1.82
CA ARG A 348 12.06 12.38 -0.68
C ARG A 348 10.61 12.32 -1.18
N THR A 349 9.85 11.38 -0.66
CA THR A 349 8.47 11.16 -1.07
C THR A 349 7.51 11.26 0.11
N PRO A 350 6.42 12.04 0.02
CA PRO A 350 5.40 12.09 1.07
C PRO A 350 4.78 10.74 1.38
N ALA A 351 4.47 9.98 0.34
CA ALA A 351 3.92 8.63 0.44
C ALA A 351 4.64 7.68 -0.52
N PHE A 352 4.49 6.37 -0.35
CA PHE A 352 5.03 5.37 -1.26
C PHE A 352 3.95 4.38 -1.71
N ALA A 353 4.19 3.71 -2.83
CA ALA A 353 3.25 2.73 -3.38
C ALA A 353 3.04 1.51 -2.46
N GLY A 354 4.02 1.22 -1.60
CA GLY A 354 3.92 0.19 -0.56
C GLY A 354 4.17 -1.25 -1.04
N GLY A 355 4.23 -1.49 -2.36
CA GLY A 355 4.49 -2.81 -2.93
C GLY A 355 5.96 -3.21 -2.81
N LEU A 356 6.84 -2.31 -3.19
CA LEU A 356 8.27 -2.53 -3.36
C LEU A 356 9.07 -1.58 -2.45
N PHE A 357 9.74 -2.11 -1.45
CA PHE A 357 10.61 -1.28 -0.59
C PHE A 357 11.57 -2.12 0.25
N SER A 358 12.63 -1.49 0.75
CA SER A 358 13.56 -2.06 1.71
C SER A 358 13.60 -1.23 3.00
N ILE A 359 13.77 -1.91 4.12
CA ILE A 359 13.81 -1.30 5.45
C ILE A 359 14.73 -2.10 6.36
N SER A 360 15.45 -1.44 7.26
CA SER A 360 16.16 -2.14 8.35
C SER A 360 15.17 -2.99 9.15
N LYS A 361 15.46 -4.27 9.37
CA LYS A 361 14.61 -5.16 10.16
C LYS A 361 14.41 -4.63 11.59
N GLY A 362 15.47 -4.11 12.19
CA GLY A 362 15.39 -3.50 13.52
C GLY A 362 14.49 -2.26 13.53
N TYR A 363 14.60 -1.40 12.51
CA TYR A 363 13.76 -0.23 12.40
C TYR A 363 12.30 -0.58 12.10
N PHE A 364 12.03 -1.58 11.24
CA PHE A 364 10.68 -2.07 10.95
C PHE A 364 9.91 -2.42 12.24
N TYR A 365 10.53 -3.18 13.15
CA TYR A 365 9.90 -3.50 14.43
C TYR A 365 9.89 -2.33 15.41
N HIS A 366 10.92 -1.47 15.40
CA HIS A 366 10.98 -0.28 16.24
C HIS A 366 9.80 0.66 16.02
N ILE A 367 9.47 0.92 14.74
CA ILE A 367 8.34 1.78 14.37
C ILE A 367 6.99 1.04 14.38
N GLY A 368 6.94 -0.22 14.87
CA GLY A 368 5.71 -0.97 15.10
C GLY A 368 5.20 -1.76 13.89
N SER A 369 6.08 -2.18 12.97
CA SER A 369 5.78 -3.04 11.81
C SER A 369 4.56 -2.55 11.00
N TYR A 370 3.67 -3.42 10.59
CA TYR A 370 2.33 -3.07 10.10
C TYR A 370 1.32 -3.06 11.26
N ASP A 371 0.20 -2.39 11.08
CA ASP A 371 -0.96 -2.50 11.97
C ASP A 371 -1.63 -3.85 11.77
N GLU A 372 -1.50 -4.74 12.77
CA GLU A 372 -1.98 -6.13 12.73
C GLU A 372 -3.51 -6.24 12.63
N GLU A 373 -4.23 -5.17 12.99
CA GLU A 373 -5.69 -5.09 12.93
C GLU A 373 -6.21 -4.60 11.57
N MET A 374 -5.32 -4.16 10.66
CA MET A 374 -5.66 -3.92 9.27
C MET A 374 -5.80 -5.26 8.54
N GLU A 375 -6.87 -5.39 7.76
CA GLU A 375 -7.23 -6.63 7.09
C GLU A 375 -7.03 -6.53 5.57
N ILE A 376 -6.72 -7.64 4.94
CA ILE A 376 -6.66 -7.91 3.50
C ILE A 376 -5.69 -6.98 2.77
N TRP A 377 -6.13 -5.75 2.44
CA TRP A 377 -5.38 -4.79 1.62
C TRP A 377 -6.01 -3.40 1.72
N GLY A 378 -5.19 -2.35 1.54
CA GLY A 378 -5.62 -0.96 1.38
C GLY A 378 -5.42 -0.11 2.63
N GLY A 379 -4.83 1.07 2.44
CA GLY A 379 -4.51 2.05 3.49
C GLY A 379 -3.19 1.80 4.22
N GLU A 380 -2.61 0.60 4.16
CA GLU A 380 -1.38 0.25 4.87
C GLU A 380 -0.15 1.03 4.39
N ASN A 381 -0.09 1.36 3.11
CA ASN A 381 1.00 2.14 2.53
C ASN A 381 0.96 3.60 2.98
N ILE A 382 -0.21 4.21 3.02
CA ILE A 382 -0.40 5.58 3.51
C ILE A 382 -0.18 5.64 5.02
N GLU A 383 -0.69 4.65 5.79
CA GLU A 383 -0.44 4.53 7.23
C GLU A 383 1.06 4.49 7.53
N MET A 384 1.78 3.62 6.84
CA MET A 384 3.22 3.49 7.04
C MET A 384 3.97 4.76 6.62
N SER A 385 3.53 5.43 5.56
CA SER A 385 4.12 6.69 5.10
C SER A 385 4.00 7.78 6.18
N PHE A 386 2.81 7.98 6.73
CA PHE A 386 2.59 8.97 7.79
C PHE A 386 3.39 8.63 9.03
N ARG A 387 3.36 7.38 9.46
CA ARG A 387 4.08 6.90 10.64
C ARG A 387 5.59 7.05 10.50
N VAL A 388 6.18 6.64 9.38
CA VAL A 388 7.63 6.79 9.16
C VAL A 388 8.06 8.24 9.32
N TRP A 389 7.38 9.17 8.64
CA TRP A 389 7.73 10.58 8.71
C TRP A 389 7.48 11.20 10.09
N GLN A 390 6.29 10.98 10.65
CA GLN A 390 5.92 11.58 11.94
C GLN A 390 6.81 11.06 13.08
N CYS A 391 7.27 9.81 12.99
CA CYS A 391 8.12 9.21 14.03
C CYS A 391 9.63 9.36 13.75
N GLY A 392 10.04 10.29 12.88
CA GLY A 392 11.43 10.70 12.69
C GLY A 392 12.24 9.88 11.69
N GLY A 393 11.60 9.02 10.90
CA GLY A 393 12.22 8.32 9.77
C GLY A 393 12.23 9.14 8.49
N GLN A 394 12.67 8.52 7.42
CA GLN A 394 12.68 9.09 6.07
C GLN A 394 12.12 8.08 5.08
N LEU A 395 11.28 8.55 4.16
CA LEU A 395 10.73 7.75 3.08
C LEU A 395 11.29 8.28 1.75
N GLU A 396 11.98 7.42 1.01
CA GLU A 396 12.76 7.85 -0.15
C GLU A 396 12.62 6.86 -1.32
N ILE A 397 12.64 7.40 -2.54
CA ILE A 397 12.80 6.63 -3.78
C ILE A 397 14.27 6.73 -4.18
N ILE A 398 14.86 5.62 -4.57
CA ILE A 398 16.26 5.52 -4.98
C ILE A 398 16.34 5.38 -6.51
N PRO A 399 16.64 6.44 -7.26
CA PRO A 399 16.54 6.43 -8.72
C PRO A 399 17.45 5.43 -9.43
N CYS A 400 18.61 5.15 -8.84
CA CYS A 400 19.55 4.15 -9.38
C CYS A 400 19.10 2.69 -9.16
N SER A 401 18.08 2.46 -8.35
CA SER A 401 17.44 1.16 -8.14
C SER A 401 16.17 1.08 -8.97
N ILE A 402 16.11 0.19 -9.95
CA ILE A 402 14.98 0.09 -10.86
C ILE A 402 14.38 -1.30 -10.80
N VAL A 403 13.06 -1.35 -10.62
CA VAL A 403 12.29 -2.61 -10.63
C VAL A 403 11.05 -2.42 -11.49
N GLY A 404 10.86 -3.31 -12.46
CA GLY A 404 9.65 -3.34 -13.28
C GLY A 404 8.53 -4.04 -12.55
N HIS A 405 7.32 -3.54 -12.69
CA HIS A 405 6.10 -4.06 -12.10
C HIS A 405 4.99 -4.16 -13.14
N VAL A 406 4.21 -5.24 -13.14
CA VAL A 406 3.03 -5.39 -13.99
C VAL A 406 1.86 -4.67 -13.33
N PHE A 407 1.53 -3.47 -13.82
CA PHE A 407 0.38 -2.70 -13.34
C PHE A 407 -0.91 -3.23 -13.96
N ARG A 408 -1.79 -3.79 -13.14
CA ARG A 408 -3.09 -4.30 -13.54
C ARG A 408 -4.13 -3.18 -13.53
N THR A 409 -5.00 -3.14 -14.53
CA THR A 409 -6.14 -2.20 -14.57
C THR A 409 -7.28 -2.62 -13.67
N LYS A 410 -7.36 -3.92 -13.33
CA LYS A 410 -8.34 -4.51 -12.42
C LYS A 410 -7.65 -5.46 -11.47
N SER A 411 -8.10 -5.51 -10.23
CA SER A 411 -7.60 -6.50 -9.28
C SER A 411 -8.21 -7.87 -9.56
N PRO A 412 -7.42 -8.96 -9.67
CA PRO A 412 -7.93 -10.32 -9.74
C PRO A 412 -8.39 -10.81 -8.36
N HIS A 413 -8.06 -10.08 -7.30
CA HIS A 413 -8.35 -10.50 -5.93
C HIS A 413 -9.76 -10.14 -5.52
N THR A 414 -10.44 -11.07 -4.90
CA THR A 414 -11.74 -10.86 -4.25
C THR A 414 -11.55 -10.37 -2.83
N PHE A 415 -12.50 -9.58 -2.35
CA PHE A 415 -12.55 -9.16 -0.95
C PHE A 415 -13.59 -10.03 -0.23
N PRO A 416 -13.19 -11.03 0.58
CA PRO A 416 -14.12 -11.97 1.22
C PRO A 416 -15.17 -11.29 2.11
N LYS A 417 -14.82 -10.13 2.70
CA LYS A 417 -15.69 -9.31 3.54
C LYS A 417 -16.23 -8.05 2.83
N GLY A 418 -16.12 -7.99 1.50
CA GLY A 418 -16.47 -6.79 0.72
C GLY A 418 -15.42 -5.68 0.81
N THR A 419 -15.62 -4.61 0.03
CA THR A 419 -14.69 -3.46 -0.05
C THR A 419 -14.70 -2.57 1.20
N GLN A 420 -15.64 -2.78 2.12
CA GLN A 420 -15.70 -2.05 3.40
C GLN A 420 -14.41 -2.18 4.23
N VAL A 421 -13.65 -3.25 4.02
CA VAL A 421 -12.36 -3.46 4.68
C VAL A 421 -11.37 -2.33 4.39
N ILE A 422 -11.37 -1.77 3.18
CA ILE A 422 -10.50 -0.66 2.79
C ILE A 422 -10.85 0.59 3.60
N ALA A 423 -12.14 0.94 3.65
CA ALA A 423 -12.62 2.08 4.44
C ALA A 423 -12.31 1.89 5.93
N ARG A 424 -12.47 0.65 6.47
CA ARG A 424 -12.10 0.34 7.85
C ARG A 424 -10.60 0.56 8.13
N ASN A 425 -9.74 0.08 7.25
CA ASN A 425 -8.30 0.28 7.37
C ASN A 425 -7.94 1.78 7.32
N GLN A 426 -8.56 2.53 6.40
CA GLN A 426 -8.37 3.97 6.28
C GLN A 426 -8.86 4.74 7.52
N VAL A 427 -9.96 4.31 8.15
CA VAL A 427 -10.43 4.89 9.42
C VAL A 427 -9.40 4.68 10.53
N ARG A 428 -8.83 3.48 10.67
CA ARG A 428 -7.76 3.21 11.64
C ARG A 428 -6.57 4.13 11.45
N LEU A 429 -6.13 4.31 10.19
CA LEU A 429 -5.08 5.25 9.83
C LEU A 429 -5.45 6.68 10.25
N ALA A 430 -6.66 7.14 9.89
CA ALA A 430 -7.10 8.50 10.13
C ALA A 430 -7.19 8.82 11.63
N GLU A 431 -7.76 7.90 12.42
CA GLU A 431 -7.89 8.04 13.88
C GLU A 431 -6.55 8.11 14.61
N VAL A 432 -5.54 7.40 14.11
CA VAL A 432 -4.21 7.36 14.77
C VAL A 432 -3.30 8.49 14.29
N TRP A 433 -3.28 8.85 13.01
CA TRP A 433 -2.20 9.63 12.42
C TRP A 433 -2.59 11.01 11.87
N MET A 434 -3.89 11.30 11.66
CA MET A 434 -4.31 12.53 10.97
C MET A 434 -4.80 13.67 11.89
N ASP A 435 -4.88 13.45 13.18
CA ASP A 435 -5.38 14.42 14.16
C ASP A 435 -6.74 15.03 13.70
N GLU A 436 -6.94 16.33 13.77
CA GLU A 436 -8.15 17.02 13.30
C GLU A 436 -8.38 16.94 11.78
N TYR A 437 -7.33 16.68 11.01
CA TYR A 437 -7.43 16.58 9.53
C TYR A 437 -8.19 15.34 9.06
N LYS A 438 -8.45 14.36 9.92
CA LYS A 438 -9.31 13.21 9.61
C LYS A 438 -10.72 13.63 9.15
N GLU A 439 -11.21 14.79 9.58
CA GLU A 439 -12.49 15.33 9.15
C GLU A 439 -12.54 15.62 7.65
N LEU A 440 -11.40 15.97 7.03
CA LEU A 440 -11.29 16.13 5.58
C LEU A 440 -11.53 14.81 4.84
N PHE A 441 -11.05 13.71 5.39
CA PHE A 441 -11.27 12.36 4.88
C PHE A 441 -12.74 11.92 5.07
N TYR A 442 -13.28 12.07 6.26
CA TYR A 442 -14.65 11.63 6.56
C TYR A 442 -15.70 12.33 5.73
N ARG A 443 -15.53 13.62 5.43
CA ARG A 443 -16.43 14.34 4.52
C ARG A 443 -16.43 13.76 3.10
N ARG A 444 -15.31 13.20 2.64
CA ARG A 444 -15.13 12.64 1.29
C ARG A 444 -15.51 11.18 1.18
N ASN A 445 -15.59 10.48 2.30
CA ASN A 445 -15.91 9.06 2.36
C ASN A 445 -16.98 8.79 3.43
N GLN A 446 -18.24 8.82 3.02
CA GLN A 446 -19.39 8.63 3.92
C GLN A 446 -19.37 7.24 4.59
N GLN A 447 -18.89 6.21 3.91
CA GLN A 447 -18.75 4.87 4.49
C GLN A 447 -17.72 4.89 5.64
N ALA A 448 -16.58 5.54 5.44
CA ALA A 448 -15.58 5.71 6.49
C ALA A 448 -16.12 6.55 7.66
N ALA A 449 -16.83 7.64 7.38
CA ALA A 449 -17.49 8.45 8.41
C ALA A 449 -18.48 7.63 9.26
N GLN A 450 -19.25 6.74 8.62
CA GLN A 450 -20.18 5.87 9.35
C GLN A 450 -19.43 4.85 10.21
N ILE A 451 -18.38 4.21 9.67
CA ILE A 451 -17.52 3.27 10.42
C ILE A 451 -16.91 3.96 11.64
N ALA A 452 -16.42 5.20 11.48
CA ALA A 452 -15.86 5.98 12.58
C ALA A 452 -16.90 6.30 13.65
N LYS A 453 -18.09 6.78 13.24
CA LYS A 453 -19.21 7.09 14.12
C LYS A 453 -19.67 5.88 14.94
N ASP A 454 -19.72 4.71 14.32
CA ASP A 454 -20.16 3.47 14.96
C ASP A 454 -19.05 2.79 15.80
N GLY A 455 -17.81 3.32 15.77
CA GLY A 455 -16.65 2.70 16.40
C GLY A 455 -16.28 1.33 15.79
N ALA A 456 -16.70 1.06 14.54
CA ALA A 456 -16.58 -0.25 13.90
C ALA A 456 -15.19 -0.51 13.27
N PHE A 457 -14.17 0.24 13.67
CA PHE A 457 -12.80 0.11 13.18
C PHE A 457 -11.87 -0.73 14.09
N GLY A 458 -12.38 -1.23 15.22
CA GLY A 458 -11.63 -2.07 16.16
C GLY A 458 -10.71 -1.29 17.10
N ASP A 459 -9.92 -2.01 17.90
CA ASP A 459 -9.02 -1.41 18.87
C ASP A 459 -7.79 -0.77 18.21
N ILE A 460 -7.54 0.50 18.51
CA ILE A 460 -6.36 1.27 18.04
C ILE A 460 -5.38 1.61 19.17
N SER A 461 -5.63 1.15 20.39
CA SER A 461 -4.82 1.50 21.57
C SER A 461 -3.33 1.19 21.38
N LYS A 462 -3.01 0.03 20.81
CA LYS A 462 -1.62 -0.34 20.50
C LYS A 462 -0.92 0.65 19.56
N ARG A 463 -1.68 1.27 18.64
CA ARG A 463 -1.13 2.22 17.65
C ARG A 463 -1.02 3.62 18.25
N THR A 464 -1.97 4.04 19.08
CA THR A 464 -1.87 5.32 19.82
C THR A 464 -0.75 5.27 20.84
N ASP A 465 -0.61 4.18 21.63
CA ASP A 465 0.49 3.96 22.55
C ASP A 465 1.86 3.96 21.84
N LEU A 466 1.92 3.37 20.63
CA LEU A 466 3.11 3.41 19.78
C LEU A 466 3.48 4.84 19.42
N ARG A 467 2.51 5.62 18.96
CA ARG A 467 2.68 7.03 18.58
C ARG A 467 3.21 7.87 19.74
N GLU A 468 2.62 7.70 20.91
CA GLU A 468 3.05 8.38 22.15
C GLU A 468 4.46 7.94 22.59
N ARG A 469 4.71 6.64 22.65
CA ARG A 469 6.00 6.07 23.06
C ARG A 469 7.16 6.53 22.17
N LEU A 470 6.92 6.67 20.87
CA LEU A 470 7.92 7.14 19.90
C LEU A 470 7.98 8.68 19.83
N GLN A 471 7.11 9.40 20.56
CA GLN A 471 7.01 10.86 20.54
C GLN A 471 6.87 11.41 19.13
N CYS A 472 6.03 10.77 18.32
CA CYS A 472 5.82 11.13 16.93
C CYS A 472 5.24 12.53 16.81
N LYS A 473 5.62 13.22 15.74
CA LYS A 473 5.10 14.55 15.40
C LYS A 473 3.62 14.46 15.01
N ASN A 474 2.91 15.59 15.09
CA ASN A 474 1.53 15.67 14.65
C ASN A 474 1.40 15.77 13.12
N PHE A 475 0.20 15.60 12.62
CA PHE A 475 -0.05 15.62 11.17
C PHE A 475 0.16 17.01 10.55
N SER A 476 -0.10 18.09 11.29
CA SER A 476 0.24 19.45 10.86
C SER A 476 1.74 19.61 10.59
N TRP A 477 2.59 19.02 11.44
CA TRP A 477 4.03 19.00 11.17
C TRP A 477 4.35 18.25 9.87
N TYR A 478 3.71 17.10 9.62
CA TYR A 478 3.90 16.34 8.39
C TYR A 478 3.54 17.18 7.15
N LEU A 479 2.38 17.82 7.16
CA LEU A 479 1.95 18.69 6.06
C LEU A 479 2.93 19.85 5.80
N ASN A 480 3.42 20.49 6.85
CA ASN A 480 4.29 21.67 6.72
C ASN A 480 5.74 21.32 6.35
N ASN A 481 6.25 20.14 6.70
CA ASN A 481 7.66 19.78 6.56
C ASN A 481 7.93 18.68 5.53
N VAL A 482 6.97 17.83 5.26
CA VAL A 482 7.11 16.70 4.34
C VAL A 482 6.36 16.95 3.05
N TYR A 483 5.15 17.50 3.14
CA TYR A 483 4.29 17.72 1.97
C TYR A 483 3.69 19.15 1.96
N PRO A 484 4.53 20.20 1.93
CA PRO A 484 4.06 21.60 1.94
C PRO A 484 3.31 22.00 0.66
N GLU A 485 3.43 21.22 -0.42
CA GLU A 485 2.71 21.45 -1.68
C GLU A 485 1.30 20.88 -1.68
N VAL A 486 0.94 20.08 -0.66
CA VAL A 486 -0.40 19.51 -0.62
C VAL A 486 -1.46 20.60 -0.68
N PHE A 487 -2.43 20.42 -1.55
CA PHE A 487 -3.59 21.29 -1.54
C PHE A 487 -4.35 21.11 -0.22
N MET A 488 -4.60 22.23 0.47
CA MET A 488 -5.41 22.25 1.68
C MET A 488 -6.85 22.62 1.34
N PRO A 489 -7.80 21.66 1.44
CA PRO A 489 -9.23 21.97 1.33
C PRO A 489 -9.69 22.96 2.41
N ASP A 490 -10.83 23.58 2.19
CA ASP A 490 -11.47 24.37 3.22
C ASP A 490 -11.84 23.48 4.41
N LEU A 491 -11.29 23.76 5.59
CA LEU A 491 -11.59 23.00 6.80
C LEU A 491 -13.07 23.16 7.21
N ASN A 492 -13.70 24.30 6.85
CA ASN A 492 -15.07 24.60 7.19
C ASN A 492 -15.83 25.16 5.97
N PRO A 493 -16.06 24.35 4.91
CA PRO A 493 -16.85 24.79 3.77
C PRO A 493 -18.28 25.11 4.21
N VAL A 494 -18.94 26.03 3.50
CA VAL A 494 -20.31 26.44 3.80
C VAL A 494 -21.27 25.25 3.64
N HIS A 495 -21.07 24.48 2.54
CA HIS A 495 -21.78 23.22 2.28
C HIS A 495 -20.81 22.22 1.67
N PHE A 496 -21.09 20.93 1.86
CA PHE A 496 -20.33 19.84 1.24
C PHE A 496 -21.24 18.61 1.06
N GLY A 497 -20.84 17.71 0.16
CA GLY A 497 -21.55 16.48 -0.14
C GLY A 497 -21.95 16.39 -1.61
N SER A 498 -22.98 15.61 -1.91
CA SER A 498 -23.52 15.50 -3.27
C SER A 498 -24.46 16.66 -3.56
N VAL A 499 -24.33 17.27 -4.75
CA VAL A 499 -25.19 18.37 -5.19
C VAL A 499 -26.39 17.79 -5.95
N LYS A 500 -27.51 17.63 -5.25
CA LYS A 500 -28.73 17.02 -5.77
C LYS A 500 -29.66 18.04 -6.41
N ASN A 501 -30.16 17.74 -7.62
CA ASN A 501 -31.18 18.53 -8.29
C ASN A 501 -32.58 18.09 -7.89
N VAL A 502 -33.42 19.04 -7.48
CA VAL A 502 -34.79 18.78 -6.99
C VAL A 502 -35.72 18.32 -8.11
N GLY A 503 -35.55 18.87 -9.33
CA GLY A 503 -36.46 18.59 -10.45
C GLY A 503 -36.17 17.27 -11.16
N ARG A 504 -34.90 16.81 -11.13
CA ARG A 504 -34.46 15.60 -11.83
C ARG A 504 -34.22 14.39 -10.91
N ASP A 505 -34.20 14.61 -9.59
CA ASP A 505 -33.89 13.59 -8.58
C ASP A 505 -32.57 12.85 -8.84
N SER A 506 -31.56 13.57 -9.31
CA SER A 506 -30.20 13.09 -9.58
C SER A 506 -29.16 14.08 -9.10
N CYS A 507 -27.92 13.61 -8.99
CA CYS A 507 -26.80 14.40 -8.49
C CYS A 507 -25.89 14.86 -9.62
N LEU A 508 -25.25 16.01 -9.39
CA LEU A 508 -24.15 16.50 -10.21
C LEU A 508 -22.99 15.52 -10.09
N ASP A 509 -22.37 15.17 -11.22
CA ASP A 509 -21.36 14.11 -11.27
C ASP A 509 -20.23 14.51 -12.21
N ALA A 510 -18.99 14.32 -11.78
CA ALA A 510 -17.78 14.64 -12.55
C ALA A 510 -17.48 13.58 -13.64
N GLY A 511 -18.21 12.45 -13.67
CA GLY A 511 -17.97 11.35 -14.56
C GLY A 511 -16.71 10.55 -14.19
N GLU A 512 -16.19 9.79 -15.14
CA GLU A 512 -14.99 8.95 -14.93
C GLU A 512 -13.66 9.73 -15.00
N SER A 513 -13.71 11.01 -15.38
CA SER A 513 -12.51 11.81 -15.66
C SER A 513 -12.30 12.90 -14.62
N ASN A 514 -11.13 12.84 -13.98
CA ASN A 514 -10.63 13.90 -13.10
C ASN A 514 -9.77 14.94 -13.83
N GLU A 515 -10.03 15.17 -15.12
CA GLU A 515 -9.33 16.16 -15.93
C GLU A 515 -10.22 17.39 -16.15
N GLY A 516 -9.64 18.59 -16.10
CA GLY A 516 -10.32 19.84 -16.44
C GLY A 516 -10.77 19.85 -17.91
N GLY A 517 -11.79 20.68 -18.20
CA GLY A 517 -12.33 20.85 -19.55
C GLY A 517 -13.42 19.85 -19.94
N LYS A 518 -13.77 18.90 -19.09
CA LYS A 518 -14.84 17.93 -19.38
C LYS A 518 -16.19 18.38 -18.81
N PRO A 519 -17.28 18.17 -19.58
CA PRO A 519 -18.62 18.50 -19.10
C PRO A 519 -19.03 17.56 -17.96
N LEU A 520 -19.74 18.14 -16.99
CA LEU A 520 -20.40 17.35 -15.94
C LEU A 520 -21.61 16.61 -16.51
N ILE A 521 -22.03 15.58 -15.79
CA ILE A 521 -23.24 14.82 -16.08
C ILE A 521 -24.21 14.84 -14.90
N MET A 522 -25.45 14.46 -15.16
CA MET A 522 -26.44 14.17 -14.12
C MET A 522 -26.58 12.66 -13.97
N TYR A 523 -26.29 12.14 -12.80
CA TYR A 523 -26.30 10.69 -12.51
C TYR A 523 -27.13 10.38 -11.23
N PRO A 524 -27.74 9.19 -11.09
CA PRO A 524 -28.40 8.82 -9.85
C PRO A 524 -27.47 9.00 -8.63
N CYS A 525 -28.00 9.60 -7.56
CA CYS A 525 -27.23 9.82 -6.35
C CYS A 525 -26.84 8.49 -5.69
N HIS A 526 -25.56 8.22 -5.54
CA HIS A 526 -25.06 6.95 -4.99
C HIS A 526 -24.56 7.04 -3.53
N GLY A 527 -24.38 8.26 -3.00
CA GLY A 527 -23.99 8.46 -1.59
C GLY A 527 -22.58 7.96 -1.21
N LEU A 528 -21.72 7.69 -2.18
CA LEU A 528 -20.35 7.16 -1.95
C LEU A 528 -19.27 8.26 -1.98
N GLY A 529 -19.66 9.53 -2.14
CA GLY A 529 -18.70 10.61 -2.38
C GLY A 529 -18.07 10.49 -3.77
N GLY A 530 -16.74 10.52 -3.87
CA GLY A 530 -16.03 10.35 -5.13
C GLY A 530 -16.42 11.42 -6.17
N ASN A 531 -16.80 10.98 -7.38
CA ASN A 531 -17.19 11.86 -8.49
C ASN A 531 -18.46 12.71 -8.24
N GLN A 532 -19.23 12.43 -7.18
CA GLN A 532 -20.38 13.24 -6.75
C GLN A 532 -20.09 14.11 -5.52
N TYR A 533 -18.85 14.17 -5.03
CA TYR A 533 -18.48 15.00 -3.90
C TYR A 533 -18.08 16.41 -4.33
N PHE A 534 -18.76 17.42 -3.78
CA PHE A 534 -18.49 18.83 -4.01
C PHE A 534 -18.44 19.59 -2.68
N GLU A 535 -17.66 20.67 -2.65
CA GLU A 535 -17.59 21.62 -1.53
C GLU A 535 -17.97 23.02 -2.02
N TYR A 536 -18.89 23.69 -1.34
CA TYR A 536 -19.15 25.10 -1.54
C TYR A 536 -18.31 25.89 -0.53
N SER A 537 -17.27 26.55 -1.03
CA SER A 537 -16.29 27.24 -0.21
C SER A 537 -16.79 28.58 0.29
N THR A 538 -16.16 29.12 1.36
CA THR A 538 -16.38 30.49 1.87
C THR A 538 -16.01 31.58 0.85
N ARG A 539 -15.32 31.23 -0.24
CA ARG A 539 -14.95 32.11 -1.36
C ARG A 539 -15.93 32.04 -2.51
N HIS A 540 -17.07 31.39 -2.33
CA HIS A 540 -18.10 31.20 -3.36
C HIS A 540 -17.67 30.32 -4.54
N GLU A 541 -16.79 29.34 -4.34
CA GLU A 541 -16.44 28.35 -5.33
C GLU A 541 -17.18 27.04 -5.05
N ILE A 542 -17.55 26.30 -6.10
CA ILE A 542 -17.99 24.92 -5.98
C ILE A 542 -16.81 24.05 -6.44
N ARG A 543 -16.17 23.39 -5.50
CA ARG A 543 -14.95 22.62 -5.68
C ARG A 543 -15.22 21.12 -5.73
N HIS A 544 -14.54 20.46 -6.66
CA HIS A 544 -14.44 19.00 -6.72
C HIS A 544 -12.99 18.61 -6.47
N ASN A 545 -12.65 18.34 -5.20
CA ASN A 545 -11.28 18.15 -4.72
C ASN A 545 -11.06 16.71 -4.28
N ILE A 546 -11.09 15.77 -5.23
CA ILE A 546 -10.82 14.36 -4.94
C ILE A 546 -9.34 14.05 -5.24
N GLN A 547 -8.90 14.23 -6.48
CA GLN A 547 -7.52 13.99 -6.90
C GLN A 547 -6.81 15.26 -7.38
N LYS A 548 -7.56 16.20 -7.94
CA LYS A 548 -7.09 17.51 -8.40
C LYS A 548 -8.03 18.60 -7.87
N GLU A 549 -7.52 19.82 -7.84
CA GLU A 549 -8.32 21.02 -7.52
C GLU A 549 -9.09 21.48 -8.75
N LEU A 550 -10.28 20.95 -8.90
CA LEU A 550 -11.20 21.38 -9.96
C LEU A 550 -12.33 22.22 -9.37
N CYS A 551 -12.71 23.27 -10.07
CA CYS A 551 -13.79 24.16 -9.73
C CYS A 551 -14.87 24.15 -10.80
N LEU A 552 -16.13 24.26 -10.37
CA LEU A 552 -17.25 24.43 -11.27
C LEU A 552 -17.06 25.74 -12.03
N HIS A 553 -17.00 25.66 -13.35
CA HIS A 553 -16.77 26.77 -14.28
C HIS A 553 -17.96 26.90 -15.21
N GLY A 554 -18.49 28.11 -15.30
CA GLY A 554 -19.59 28.44 -16.21
C GLY A 554 -19.11 29.40 -17.29
N SER A 555 -19.28 29.01 -18.56
CA SER A 555 -18.94 29.82 -19.73
C SER A 555 -20.07 29.75 -20.74
N ASP A 556 -20.61 30.89 -21.16
CA ASP A 556 -21.76 31.00 -22.05
C ASP A 556 -22.97 30.20 -21.55
N ALA A 557 -23.29 29.07 -22.18
CA ALA A 557 -24.34 28.15 -21.74
C ALA A 557 -23.80 26.83 -21.16
N ALA A 558 -22.48 26.61 -21.21
CA ALA A 558 -21.84 25.36 -20.80
C ALA A 558 -21.36 25.42 -19.33
N VAL A 559 -21.28 24.25 -18.72
CA VAL A 559 -20.72 24.08 -17.37
C VAL A 559 -19.76 22.91 -17.40
N SER A 560 -18.53 23.13 -16.95
CA SER A 560 -17.47 22.15 -16.86
C SER A 560 -16.76 22.21 -15.50
N LEU A 561 -15.89 21.24 -15.25
CA LEU A 561 -14.88 21.35 -14.22
C LEU A 561 -13.58 21.84 -14.84
N GLU A 562 -13.01 22.91 -14.31
CA GLU A 562 -11.74 23.48 -14.73
C GLU A 562 -10.79 23.60 -13.55
N ASP A 563 -9.51 23.77 -13.83
CA ASP A 563 -8.54 24.09 -12.77
C ASP A 563 -9.02 25.29 -11.95
N CYS A 564 -9.00 25.18 -10.62
CA CYS A 564 -9.39 26.28 -9.74
C CYS A 564 -8.47 27.48 -9.95
N GLN A 565 -9.06 28.66 -10.17
CA GLN A 565 -8.32 29.90 -10.35
C GLN A 565 -7.68 30.38 -9.03
N TYR A 566 -8.37 30.20 -7.91
CA TYR A 566 -7.79 30.40 -6.58
C TYR A 566 -6.93 29.19 -6.24
N LYS A 567 -5.60 29.31 -6.45
CA LYS A 567 -4.65 28.21 -6.29
C LYS A 567 -3.30 28.74 -5.80
N GLY A 568 -2.81 28.20 -4.71
CA GLY A 568 -1.51 28.56 -4.17
C GLY A 568 -1.37 30.07 -3.90
N ARG A 569 -0.53 30.77 -4.66
CA ARG A 569 -0.31 32.22 -4.53
C ARG A 569 -1.37 33.08 -5.23
N ASN A 570 -2.19 32.49 -6.08
CA ASN A 570 -3.28 33.20 -6.74
C ASN A 570 -4.48 33.30 -5.79
N THR A 571 -4.79 34.51 -5.32
CA THR A 571 -5.87 34.79 -4.37
C THR A 571 -7.15 35.32 -5.04
N PHE A 572 -7.23 35.23 -6.37
CA PHE A 572 -8.38 35.73 -7.13
C PHE A 572 -9.28 34.57 -7.58
N VAL A 573 -10.58 34.72 -7.46
CA VAL A 573 -11.61 33.87 -8.03
C VAL A 573 -12.28 34.61 -9.18
N GLY A 574 -12.14 34.13 -10.40
CA GLY A 574 -12.76 34.71 -11.58
C GLY A 574 -14.29 34.60 -11.57
N ALA A 575 -14.94 35.43 -12.35
CA ALA A 575 -16.40 35.49 -12.41
C ALA A 575 -17.02 34.16 -12.88
N GLU A 576 -16.33 33.42 -13.73
CA GLU A 576 -16.75 32.12 -14.28
C GLU A 576 -16.74 30.98 -13.25
N GLN A 577 -16.01 31.15 -12.15
CA GLN A 577 -15.92 30.16 -11.05
C GLN A 577 -16.56 30.66 -9.76
N LYS A 578 -17.21 31.83 -9.79
CA LYS A 578 -17.80 32.46 -8.60
C LYS A 578 -19.32 32.22 -8.56
N TRP A 579 -19.72 31.33 -7.68
CA TRP A 579 -21.11 30.86 -7.56
C TRP A 579 -21.78 31.42 -6.31
N GLY A 580 -23.07 31.79 -6.43
CA GLY A 580 -23.93 32.14 -5.30
C GLY A 580 -25.02 31.10 -5.12
N LEU A 581 -25.40 30.86 -3.87
CA LEU A 581 -26.58 30.07 -3.52
C LEU A 581 -27.69 31.05 -3.09
N LYS A 582 -28.64 31.25 -3.99
CA LYS A 582 -29.73 32.20 -3.79
C LYS A 582 -30.98 31.49 -3.28
N ASP A 583 -31.67 32.09 -2.32
CA ASP A 583 -32.88 31.53 -1.71
C ASP A 583 -32.72 30.07 -1.26
N ASN A 584 -31.51 29.74 -0.81
CA ASN A 584 -31.04 28.41 -0.37
C ASN A 584 -31.17 27.25 -1.39
N GLN A 585 -31.51 27.54 -2.65
CA GLN A 585 -31.69 26.51 -3.66
C GLN A 585 -31.14 26.84 -5.04
N LEU A 586 -31.10 28.12 -5.46
CA LEU A 586 -30.61 28.48 -6.79
C LEU A 586 -29.10 28.66 -6.82
N LEU A 587 -28.37 27.80 -7.53
CA LEU A 587 -26.95 27.99 -7.83
C LEU A 587 -26.82 28.89 -9.06
N HIS A 588 -26.24 30.10 -8.90
CA HIS A 588 -26.06 31.07 -9.95
C HIS A 588 -24.63 31.62 -10.03
N LEU A 589 -24.20 32.03 -11.21
CA LEU A 589 -22.95 32.76 -11.37
C LEU A 589 -23.11 34.19 -10.80
N ILE A 590 -22.24 34.56 -9.86
CA ILE A 590 -22.27 35.89 -9.24
C ILE A 590 -21.92 36.96 -10.27
N GLY A 591 -22.80 37.97 -10.41
CA GLY A 591 -22.67 39.01 -11.41
C GLY A 591 -23.40 38.74 -12.73
N TRP A 592 -23.95 37.50 -12.90
CA TRP A 592 -24.69 37.08 -14.08
C TRP A 592 -26.09 36.63 -13.69
N ASN A 593 -27.08 36.88 -14.53
CA ASN A 593 -28.43 36.33 -14.29
C ASN A 593 -28.58 34.93 -14.91
N LEU A 594 -27.61 34.07 -14.60
CA LEU A 594 -27.51 32.69 -15.12
C LEU A 594 -27.45 31.69 -13.95
N CYS A 595 -28.36 30.74 -13.97
CA CYS A 595 -28.47 29.67 -12.97
C CYS A 595 -28.11 28.29 -13.58
N LEU A 596 -27.52 27.45 -12.75
CA LEU A 596 -27.24 26.03 -13.10
C LEU A 596 -28.60 25.31 -13.25
N SER A 597 -28.77 24.60 -14.37
CA SER A 597 -30.00 23.87 -14.70
C SER A 597 -29.71 22.44 -15.12
N ALA A 598 -30.50 21.49 -14.60
CA ALA A 598 -30.41 20.05 -14.89
C ALA A 598 -31.50 19.56 -15.87
N ARG A 599 -31.98 20.40 -16.79
CA ARG A 599 -33.00 19.99 -17.78
C ARG A 599 -32.51 18.92 -18.73
N HIS A 600 -31.23 18.90 -19.03
CA HIS A 600 -30.58 17.98 -19.94
C HIS A 600 -29.66 17.01 -19.20
N GLU A 601 -29.13 16.02 -19.88
CA GLU A 601 -28.15 15.07 -19.32
C GLU A 601 -26.89 15.76 -18.85
N HIS A 602 -26.44 16.76 -19.58
CA HIS A 602 -25.37 17.67 -19.16
C HIS A 602 -26.00 18.93 -18.55
N PRO A 603 -25.60 19.32 -17.32
CA PRO A 603 -26.04 20.57 -16.73
C PRO A 603 -25.58 21.76 -17.55
N SER A 604 -26.40 22.79 -17.60
CA SER A 604 -26.17 24.00 -18.42
C SER A 604 -26.56 25.25 -17.66
N LEU A 605 -26.14 26.42 -18.16
CA LEU A 605 -26.55 27.71 -17.66
C LEU A 605 -27.79 28.19 -18.41
N THR A 606 -28.79 28.64 -17.67
CA THR A 606 -30.00 29.25 -18.21
C THR A 606 -30.39 30.49 -17.36
N HIS A 607 -31.22 31.39 -17.92
CA HIS A 607 -31.71 32.50 -17.12
C HIS A 607 -32.35 32.01 -15.82
N CYS A 608 -32.05 32.70 -14.72
CA CYS A 608 -32.56 32.32 -13.40
C CYS A 608 -34.08 32.43 -13.35
N ASN A 609 -34.73 31.33 -12.98
CA ASN A 609 -36.17 31.27 -12.77
C ASN A 609 -36.46 30.55 -11.43
N PRO A 610 -36.88 31.27 -10.38
CA PRO A 610 -37.14 30.65 -9.09
C PRO A 610 -38.28 29.62 -9.08
N SER A 611 -39.14 29.61 -10.11
CA SER A 611 -40.21 28.61 -10.24
C SER A 611 -39.77 27.35 -10.98
N ASP A 612 -38.54 27.31 -11.52
CA ASP A 612 -38.03 26.16 -12.26
C ASP A 612 -37.31 25.20 -11.34
N LYS A 613 -37.98 24.08 -10.97
CA LYS A 613 -37.41 23.03 -10.12
C LYS A 613 -36.12 22.39 -10.64
N TYR A 614 -35.84 22.50 -11.95
CA TYR A 614 -34.58 21.99 -12.54
C TYR A 614 -33.39 22.93 -12.26
N GLN A 615 -33.64 24.13 -11.69
CA GLN A 615 -32.60 25.04 -11.20
C GLN A 615 -32.41 24.96 -9.68
N HIS A 616 -33.22 24.15 -8.99
CA HIS A 616 -33.13 23.99 -7.54
C HIS A 616 -32.17 22.87 -7.17
N TRP A 617 -31.22 23.19 -6.28
CA TRP A 617 -30.15 22.32 -5.85
C TRP A 617 -30.04 22.28 -4.34
N THR A 618 -29.71 21.09 -3.81
CA THR A 618 -29.47 20.89 -2.38
C THR A 618 -28.18 20.08 -2.21
N PHE A 619 -27.40 20.44 -1.21
CA PHE A 619 -26.28 19.60 -0.76
C PHE A 619 -26.82 18.53 0.19
N ILE A 620 -26.51 17.26 -0.08
CA ILE A 620 -26.94 16.09 0.69
C ILE A 620 -25.75 15.23 1.11
#